data_ffb87d18295f8fba341a7b87791e808e
#
_entry.id   ffb87d18295f8fba341a7b87791e808e
#
_cell.length_a   1.000
_cell.length_b   1.000
_cell.length_c   1.000
_cell.angle_alpha   90.00
_cell.angle_beta   90.00
_cell.angle_gamma   90.00
#
_symmetry.space_group_name_H-M   'P 1'
#
loop_
_entity.id
_entity.type
_entity.pdbx_description
1 polymer ?
#
loop_
_entity_poly.entity_id
_entity_poly.type
_entity_poly.pdbx_seq_one_letter_code
_entity_poly.pdbx_strand_id
1 'polypeptide(L)'
;MRFIGIDQYSDRLAKNLPYGVQRRLEIARALGTSPKLVLLDEPAAGFNPAEKVELAATIRKVRDVGYTVLLIEHDMSLIMGISDRVVVLDFGTKIADDIPSVVQKDPRVIEAYLGVPADAS
;
A
#
# COMPACT_ATOMS: atom_id res chain seq x y z
N MET A 1 10.96 15.67 5.58
CA MET A 1 9.66 15.09 6.00
C MET A 1 8.44 15.84 5.51
N ARG A 2 8.63 17.00 4.92
CA ARG A 2 7.50 17.87 4.57
C ARG A 2 6.49 17.27 3.61
N PHE A 3 6.95 16.61 2.57
CA PHE A 3 6.03 16.19 1.53
C PHE A 3 5.07 15.06 1.96
N ILE A 4 5.32 14.39 3.08
CA ILE A 4 4.38 13.41 3.64
C ILE A 4 3.55 13.99 4.80
N GLY A 5 3.70 15.27 5.09
CA GLY A 5 2.80 16.00 6.01
C GLY A 5 2.96 15.70 7.48
N ILE A 6 4.16 15.35 7.94
CA ILE A 6 4.41 15.04 9.36
C ILE A 6 5.51 15.86 10.00
N ASP A 7 5.85 17.01 9.42
CA ASP A 7 6.92 17.87 9.93
C ASP A 7 6.76 18.22 11.41
N GLN A 8 5.54 18.53 11.82
CA GLN A 8 5.24 18.94 13.18
C GLN A 8 5.50 17.86 14.22
N TYR A 9 5.65 16.61 13.79
CA TYR A 9 5.88 15.47 14.68
C TYR A 9 7.32 15.01 14.71
N SER A 10 8.21 15.62 13.91
CA SER A 10 9.57 15.13 13.72
C SER A 10 10.39 15.11 15.00
N ASP A 11 10.09 16.02 15.96
CA ASP A 11 10.82 16.14 17.23
C ASP A 11 10.25 15.26 18.34
N ARG A 12 9.18 14.52 18.07
CA ARG A 12 8.53 13.67 19.06
C ARG A 12 9.03 12.25 18.97
N LEU A 13 8.95 11.54 20.10
CA LEU A 13 9.22 10.10 20.12
C LEU A 13 8.12 9.38 19.36
N ALA A 14 8.49 8.58 18.38
CA ALA A 14 7.53 7.87 17.52
C ALA A 14 6.53 7.03 18.32
N LYS A 15 6.97 6.40 19.42
CA LYS A 15 6.11 5.55 20.26
C LYS A 15 4.94 6.31 20.92
N ASN A 16 5.02 7.65 20.98
CA ASN A 16 3.97 8.48 21.58
C ASN A 16 3.01 9.05 20.55
N LEU A 17 3.16 8.69 19.26
CA LEU A 17 2.35 9.19 18.17
C LEU A 17 1.23 8.20 17.82
N PRO A 18 0.12 8.69 17.24
CA PRO A 18 -0.89 7.79 16.68
C PRO A 18 -0.28 6.83 15.66
N TYR A 19 -0.86 5.65 15.53
CA TYR A 19 -0.30 4.59 14.68
C TYR A 19 -0.11 5.04 13.22
N GLY A 20 -1.08 5.75 12.65
CA GLY A 20 -0.98 6.24 11.28
C GLY A 20 0.17 7.23 11.11
N VAL A 21 0.44 8.08 12.11
CA VAL A 21 1.56 9.01 12.09
C VAL A 21 2.87 8.24 12.20
N GLN A 22 2.93 7.23 13.04
CA GLN A 22 4.13 6.37 13.16
C GLN A 22 4.48 5.72 11.83
N ARG A 23 3.48 5.21 11.10
CA ARG A 23 3.67 4.59 9.79
C ARG A 23 4.21 5.61 8.77
N ARG A 24 3.67 6.82 8.75
CA ARG A 24 4.18 7.86 7.86
C ARG A 24 5.60 8.27 8.21
N LEU A 25 5.94 8.29 9.50
CA LEU A 25 7.30 8.58 9.96
C LEU A 25 8.28 7.49 9.48
N GLU A 26 7.88 6.23 9.53
CA GLU A 26 8.69 5.12 9.02
C GLU A 26 8.97 5.28 7.52
N ILE A 27 7.96 5.67 6.75
CA ILE A 27 8.12 5.94 5.31
C ILE A 27 9.09 7.11 5.11
N ALA A 28 8.95 8.18 5.88
CA ALA A 28 9.85 9.34 5.79
C ALA A 28 11.30 8.96 6.07
N ARG A 29 11.52 8.11 7.07
CA ARG A 29 12.86 7.62 7.39
C ARG A 29 13.45 6.79 6.26
N ALA A 30 12.63 5.95 5.64
CA ALA A 30 13.07 5.17 4.48
C ALA A 30 13.47 6.10 3.33
N LEU A 31 12.69 7.15 3.07
CA LEU A 31 12.98 8.12 2.02
C LEU A 31 14.23 8.96 2.32
N GLY A 32 14.57 9.13 3.60
CA GLY A 32 15.77 9.86 4.02
C GLY A 32 17.07 9.25 3.51
N THR A 33 17.04 8.00 3.09
CA THR A 33 18.21 7.32 2.50
C THR A 33 18.31 7.51 0.98
N SER A 34 17.39 8.27 0.39
CA SER A 34 17.31 8.54 -1.06
C SER A 34 17.29 7.26 -1.91
N PRO A 35 16.39 6.31 -1.63
CA PRO A 35 16.34 5.07 -2.38
C PRO A 35 15.76 5.28 -3.78
N LYS A 36 16.06 4.34 -4.69
CA LYS A 36 15.36 4.26 -5.98
C LYS A 36 14.09 3.44 -5.88
N LEU A 37 14.07 2.48 -4.97
CA LEU A 37 12.94 1.58 -4.72
C LEU A 37 12.56 1.67 -3.24
N VAL A 38 11.29 1.86 -2.98
CA VAL A 38 10.71 1.83 -1.64
C VAL A 38 9.87 0.57 -1.50
N LEU A 39 10.20 -0.25 -0.52
CA LEU A 39 9.45 -1.48 -0.23
C LEU A 39 8.58 -1.25 1.01
N LEU A 40 7.28 -1.44 0.86
CA LEU A 40 6.31 -1.31 1.95
C LEU A 40 5.61 -2.66 2.13
N ASP A 41 5.81 -3.27 3.29
CA ASP A 41 5.24 -4.58 3.61
C ASP A 41 4.08 -4.41 4.59
N GLU A 42 2.88 -4.61 4.10
CA GLU A 42 1.62 -4.50 4.84
C GLU A 42 1.51 -3.20 5.65
N PRO A 43 1.73 -2.03 5.03
CA PRO A 43 1.74 -0.77 5.77
C PRO A 43 0.38 -0.38 6.36
N ALA A 44 -0.71 -0.97 5.85
CA ALA A 44 -2.06 -0.68 6.33
C ALA A 44 -2.53 -1.61 7.46
N ALA A 45 -1.66 -2.49 7.95
CA ALA A 45 -2.03 -3.42 9.02
C ALA A 45 -2.49 -2.66 10.27
N GLY A 46 -3.71 -2.98 10.74
CA GLY A 46 -4.29 -2.34 11.91
C GLY A 46 -4.93 -0.96 11.65
N PHE A 47 -4.93 -0.49 10.41
CA PHE A 47 -5.51 0.82 10.08
C PHE A 47 -7.03 0.75 9.96
N ASN A 48 -7.70 1.84 10.40
CA ASN A 48 -9.12 2.04 10.12
C ASN A 48 -9.29 2.60 8.69
N PRO A 49 -10.53 2.69 8.15
CA PRO A 49 -10.74 3.18 6.79
C PRO A 49 -10.18 4.58 6.53
N ALA A 50 -10.30 5.50 7.48
CA ALA A 50 -9.78 6.87 7.31
C ALA A 50 -8.25 6.87 7.21
N GLU A 51 -7.59 6.08 8.04
CA GLU A 51 -6.12 5.94 8.00
C GLU A 51 -5.64 5.32 6.70
N LYS A 52 -6.41 4.38 6.14
CA LYS A 52 -6.08 3.77 4.84
C LYS A 52 -6.17 4.79 3.70
N VAL A 53 -7.14 5.69 3.74
CA VAL A 53 -7.26 6.78 2.76
C VAL A 53 -6.04 7.69 2.83
N GLU A 54 -5.62 8.07 4.03
CA GLU A 54 -4.42 8.90 4.22
C GLU A 54 -3.15 8.20 3.75
N LEU A 55 -3.02 6.91 4.06
CA LEU A 55 -1.89 6.10 3.61
C LEU A 55 -1.84 6.03 2.09
N ALA A 56 -2.97 5.80 1.44
CA ALA A 56 -3.05 5.77 -0.02
C ALA A 56 -2.59 7.09 -0.64
N ALA A 57 -3.03 8.21 -0.07
CA ALA A 57 -2.61 9.55 -0.52
C ALA A 57 -1.10 9.73 -0.36
N THR A 58 -0.52 9.27 0.74
CA THR A 58 0.91 9.35 1.00
C THR A 58 1.70 8.53 -0.02
N ILE A 59 1.27 7.31 -0.29
CA ILE A 59 1.93 6.43 -1.27
C ILE A 59 1.88 7.04 -2.67
N ARG A 60 0.75 7.62 -3.06
CA ARG A 60 0.63 8.31 -4.35
C ARG A 60 1.62 9.46 -4.46
N LYS A 61 1.79 10.26 -3.40
CA LYS A 61 2.77 11.35 -3.38
C LYS A 61 4.19 10.84 -3.57
N VAL A 62 4.55 9.76 -2.89
CA VAL A 62 5.87 9.13 -3.01
C VAL A 62 6.11 8.70 -4.46
N ARG A 63 5.14 8.05 -5.07
CA ARG A 63 5.23 7.64 -6.47
C ARG A 63 5.37 8.85 -7.41
N ASP A 64 4.56 9.88 -7.20
CA ASP A 64 4.52 11.06 -8.08
C ASP A 64 5.80 11.87 -8.02
N VAL A 65 6.53 11.81 -6.92
CA VAL A 65 7.86 12.45 -6.78
C VAL A 65 8.92 11.70 -7.59
N GLY A 66 8.66 10.45 -7.98
CA GLY A 66 9.57 9.69 -8.85
C GLY A 66 10.11 8.41 -8.24
N TYR A 67 9.69 8.03 -7.05
CA TYR A 67 10.09 6.76 -6.45
C TYR A 67 9.31 5.60 -7.05
N THR A 68 9.97 4.47 -7.20
CA THR A 68 9.29 3.21 -7.49
C THR A 68 8.89 2.58 -6.16
N VAL A 69 7.62 2.26 -6.02
CA VAL A 69 7.08 1.68 -4.78
C VAL A 69 6.64 0.24 -5.04
N LEU A 70 7.19 -0.69 -4.28
CA LEU A 70 6.70 -2.06 -4.23
C LEU A 70 5.88 -2.22 -2.95
N LEU A 71 4.60 -2.45 -3.11
CA LEU A 71 3.66 -2.55 -2.00
C LEU A 71 3.18 -4.00 -1.86
N ILE A 72 3.41 -4.58 -0.68
CA ILE A 72 2.90 -5.91 -0.34
C ILE A 72 1.70 -5.72 0.56
N GLU A 73 0.53 -6.16 0.11
CA GLU A 73 -0.72 -5.96 0.82
C GLU A 73 -1.71 -7.06 0.50
N HIS A 74 -2.66 -7.28 1.40
CA HIS A 74 -3.80 -8.15 1.18
C HIS A 74 -5.13 -7.39 1.14
N ASP A 75 -5.10 -6.08 1.37
CA ASP A 75 -6.26 -5.21 1.23
C ASP A 75 -6.46 -4.88 -0.24
N MET A 76 -7.40 -5.57 -0.88
CA MET A 76 -7.61 -5.47 -2.32
C MET A 76 -8.07 -4.09 -2.76
N SER A 77 -8.91 -3.42 -1.96
CA SER A 77 -9.38 -2.08 -2.33
C SER A 77 -8.25 -1.06 -2.31
N LEU A 78 -7.32 -1.16 -1.36
CA LEU A 78 -6.14 -0.32 -1.33
C LEU A 78 -5.25 -0.57 -2.55
N ILE A 79 -4.95 -1.83 -2.82
CA ILE A 79 -4.11 -2.23 -3.96
C ILE A 79 -4.70 -1.75 -5.28
N MET A 80 -5.99 -2.02 -5.50
CA MET A 80 -6.65 -1.68 -6.78
C MET A 80 -6.77 -0.16 -6.96
N GLY A 81 -6.82 0.60 -5.85
CA GLY A 81 -7.00 2.04 -5.91
C GLY A 81 -5.73 2.84 -6.21
N ILE A 82 -4.55 2.28 -5.96
CA ILE A 82 -3.30 3.07 -6.05
C ILE A 82 -2.23 2.44 -6.93
N SER A 83 -2.38 1.19 -7.34
CA SER A 83 -1.33 0.48 -8.06
C SER A 83 -1.39 0.74 -9.56
N ASP A 84 -0.22 0.86 -10.19
CA ASP A 84 -0.11 0.92 -11.64
C ASP A 84 -0.10 -0.49 -12.24
N ARG A 85 0.44 -1.45 -11.48
CA ARG A 85 0.51 -2.86 -11.87
C ARG A 85 0.35 -3.72 -10.62
N VAL A 86 -0.37 -4.82 -10.76
CA VAL A 86 -0.65 -5.75 -9.66
C VAL A 86 -0.17 -7.14 -10.02
N VAL A 87 0.60 -7.73 -9.13
CA VAL A 87 1.02 -9.12 -9.20
C VAL A 87 0.31 -9.87 -8.07
N VAL A 88 -0.37 -10.94 -8.39
CA VAL A 88 -1.12 -11.73 -7.40
C VAL A 88 -0.46 -13.09 -7.22
N LEU A 89 -0.21 -13.41 -5.96
CA LEU A 89 0.33 -14.71 -5.57
C LEU A 89 -0.73 -15.51 -4.79
N ASP A 90 -0.81 -16.78 -5.08
CA ASP A 90 -1.68 -17.72 -4.36
C ASP A 90 -0.84 -18.95 -4.04
N PHE A 91 -0.63 -19.22 -2.75
CA PHE A 91 0.26 -20.27 -2.28
C PHE A 91 1.63 -20.25 -2.95
N GLY A 92 2.20 -19.05 -3.09
CA GLY A 92 3.52 -18.87 -3.68
C GLY A 92 3.56 -18.92 -5.21
N THR A 93 2.44 -19.13 -5.86
CA THR A 93 2.35 -19.20 -7.33
C THR A 93 1.76 -17.90 -7.87
N LYS A 94 2.41 -17.32 -8.88
CA LYS A 94 1.89 -16.14 -9.55
C LYS A 94 0.68 -16.53 -10.42
N ILE A 95 -0.48 -15.99 -10.09
CA ILE A 95 -1.73 -16.28 -10.81
C ILE A 95 -2.20 -15.10 -11.67
N ALA A 96 -1.68 -13.90 -11.44
CA ALA A 96 -2.02 -12.73 -12.25
C ALA A 96 -0.89 -11.72 -12.21
N ASP A 97 -0.74 -10.94 -13.28
CA ASP A 97 0.25 -9.89 -13.40
C ASP A 97 -0.20 -8.95 -14.51
N ASP A 98 -0.91 -7.88 -14.13
CA ASP A 98 -1.47 -6.95 -15.09
C ASP A 98 -1.88 -5.64 -14.39
N ILE A 99 -2.50 -4.74 -15.14
CA ILE A 99 -3.07 -3.52 -14.57
C ILE A 99 -4.27 -3.87 -13.66
N PRO A 100 -4.59 -3.01 -12.67
CA PRO A 100 -5.64 -3.32 -11.69
C PRO A 100 -6.99 -3.68 -12.29
N SER A 101 -7.41 -2.98 -13.35
CA SER A 101 -8.71 -3.22 -13.97
C SER A 101 -8.84 -4.63 -14.58
N VAL A 102 -7.73 -5.21 -15.03
CA VAL A 102 -7.70 -6.58 -15.53
C VAL A 102 -7.65 -7.58 -14.40
N VAL A 103 -6.77 -7.34 -13.43
CA VAL A 103 -6.56 -8.25 -12.30
C VAL A 103 -7.82 -8.43 -11.47
N GLN A 104 -8.55 -7.35 -11.21
CA GLN A 104 -9.76 -7.43 -10.38
C GLN A 104 -10.89 -8.22 -11.03
N LYS A 105 -10.82 -8.45 -12.34
CA LYS A 105 -11.81 -9.25 -13.09
C LYS A 105 -11.38 -10.69 -13.32
N ASP A 106 -10.14 -11.03 -12.95
CA ASP A 106 -9.62 -12.38 -13.13
C ASP A 106 -10.33 -13.34 -12.18
N PRO A 107 -11.01 -14.39 -12.69
CA PRO A 107 -11.71 -15.34 -11.83
C PRO A 107 -10.83 -16.01 -10.77
N ARG A 108 -9.57 -16.25 -11.07
CA ARG A 108 -8.63 -16.86 -10.11
C ARG A 108 -8.34 -15.94 -8.93
N VAL A 109 -8.25 -14.63 -9.22
CA VAL A 109 -8.04 -13.61 -8.19
C VAL A 109 -9.29 -13.46 -7.33
N ILE A 110 -10.46 -13.42 -7.95
CA ILE A 110 -11.74 -13.32 -7.25
C ILE A 110 -11.90 -14.50 -6.30
N GLU A 111 -11.63 -15.70 -6.76
CA GLU A 111 -11.74 -16.91 -5.94
C GLU A 111 -10.73 -16.90 -4.77
N ALA A 112 -9.49 -16.52 -5.03
CA ALA A 112 -8.42 -16.58 -4.04
C ALA A 112 -8.52 -15.51 -2.96
N TYR A 113 -8.93 -14.29 -3.31
CA TYR A 113 -8.83 -13.13 -2.43
C TYR A 113 -10.15 -12.45 -2.12
N LEU A 114 -11.09 -12.45 -3.04
CA LEU A 114 -12.38 -11.81 -2.82
C LEU A 114 -13.41 -12.77 -2.23
N GLY A 115 -13.06 -14.05 -2.13
CA GLY A 115 -13.84 -15.03 -1.38
C GLY A 115 -15.17 -15.43 -2.00
N VAL A 116 -15.50 -14.91 -3.18
CA VAL A 116 -16.76 -15.21 -3.85
C VAL A 116 -16.43 -15.90 -5.16
N PRO A 117 -16.74 -17.20 -5.32
CA PRO A 117 -16.58 -17.85 -6.61
C PRO A 117 -17.32 -17.10 -7.71
N ALA A 118 -16.76 -17.09 -8.91
CA ALA A 118 -17.32 -16.33 -10.02
C ALA A 118 -18.76 -16.74 -10.37
N ASP A 119 -19.15 -17.95 -10.04
CA ASP A 119 -20.48 -18.49 -10.27
C ASP A 119 -21.40 -18.41 -9.05
N ALA A 120 -20.90 -17.93 -7.92
CA ALA A 120 -21.71 -17.77 -6.71
C ALA A 120 -22.32 -16.38 -6.71
N SER A 121 -23.53 -16.29 -6.98
CA SER A 121 -24.25 -15.01 -7.02
C SER A 121 -25.48 -15.04 -6.15
#